data_b09d95ab2c5a8da4040495545b8fffc2
#
_entry.id   b09d95ab2c5a8da4040495545b8fffc2
#
_cell.length_a   1.000
_cell.length_b   1.000
_cell.length_c   1.000
_cell.angle_alpha   90.00
_cell.angle_beta   90.00
_cell.angle_gamma   90.00
#
_symmetry.space_group_name_H-M   'P 1'
#
loop_
_entity.id
_entity.type
_entity.pdbx_description
1 polymer ?
#
loop_
_entity_poly.entity_id
_entity_poly.type
_entity_poly.pdbx_seq_one_letter_code
_entity_poly.pdbx_strand_id
1 'polypeptide(L)'
;HFESIANPAAFERDPRLAWGFYGHRLDLYRRTVPHAGFGLLLELAAGKKHGVRAFTSNVDGQFQQAGFPADRVCEVHGSIHHLQCAAGCSDAIWPATDFQPEIDAGNCRLRNEPPHCPACGGLARPNILMFGDWGWVERRTELQYQKMRQWLATVDRLVCIEIGAGTNIPTVRHFSEQQRGHLIRINPGEPEVPRNGNNIGLALGGQQGIDALLAAMSG
;
A
#
# COMPACT_ATOMS: atom_id res chain seq x y z
N HIS A 1 -15.34 3.55 -15.13
CA HIS A 1 -15.33 2.83 -13.86
C HIS A 1 -13.88 2.53 -13.45
N PHE A 2 -13.59 2.54 -12.13
CA PHE A 2 -12.23 2.31 -11.62
C PHE A 2 -11.67 0.94 -12.07
N GLU A 3 -12.43 -0.11 -11.95
CA GLU A 3 -12.03 -1.48 -12.32
C GLU A 3 -11.65 -1.62 -13.81
N SER A 4 -12.22 -0.81 -14.69
CA SER A 4 -11.91 -0.87 -16.13
C SER A 4 -10.54 -0.32 -16.49
N ILE A 5 -9.99 0.58 -15.66
CA ILE A 5 -8.63 1.14 -15.84
C ILE A 5 -7.62 0.43 -14.92
N ALA A 6 -8.04 -0.04 -13.75
CA ALA A 6 -7.22 -0.80 -12.82
C ALA A 6 -7.21 -2.31 -13.18
N ASN A 7 -6.91 -2.60 -14.44
CA ASN A 7 -6.91 -3.92 -15.05
C ASN A 7 -5.74 -4.01 -16.06
N PRO A 8 -4.98 -5.10 -16.13
CA PRO A 8 -3.86 -5.25 -17.06
C PRO A 8 -4.22 -5.02 -18.52
N ALA A 9 -5.41 -5.47 -18.95
CA ALA A 9 -5.89 -5.27 -20.32
C ALA A 9 -6.04 -3.79 -20.72
N ALA A 10 -6.08 -2.85 -19.78
CA ALA A 10 -6.06 -1.42 -20.08
C ALA A 10 -4.73 -1.01 -20.74
N PHE A 11 -3.62 -1.60 -20.32
CA PHE A 11 -2.29 -1.36 -20.89
C PHE A 11 -2.15 -1.92 -22.31
N GLU A 12 -2.85 -3.01 -22.64
CA GLU A 12 -2.87 -3.61 -23.97
C GLU A 12 -3.74 -2.80 -24.94
N ARG A 13 -4.92 -2.36 -24.47
CA ARG A 13 -5.88 -1.62 -25.30
C ARG A 13 -5.45 -0.20 -25.59
N ASP A 14 -5.00 0.54 -24.58
CA ASP A 14 -4.60 1.93 -24.69
C ASP A 14 -3.53 2.27 -23.64
N PRO A 15 -2.25 1.99 -23.94
CA PRO A 15 -1.14 2.23 -23.01
C PRO A 15 -1.05 3.69 -22.53
N ARG A 16 -1.37 4.65 -23.43
CA ARG A 16 -1.30 6.08 -23.08
C ARG A 16 -2.41 6.50 -22.13
N LEU A 17 -3.59 5.91 -22.21
CA LEU A 17 -4.67 6.15 -21.25
C LEU A 17 -4.36 5.46 -19.91
N ALA A 18 -3.91 4.20 -19.93
CA ALA A 18 -3.54 3.48 -18.72
C ALA A 18 -2.40 4.21 -17.96
N TRP A 19 -1.36 4.62 -18.67
CA TRP A 19 -0.28 5.43 -18.11
C TRP A 19 -0.70 6.86 -17.77
N GLY A 20 -1.70 7.42 -18.43
CA GLY A 20 -2.33 8.68 -18.03
C GLY A 20 -2.86 8.60 -16.62
N PHE A 21 -3.61 7.54 -16.32
CA PHE A 21 -4.15 7.26 -14.99
C PHE A 21 -3.08 6.95 -13.94
N TYR A 22 -2.19 5.99 -14.21
CA TYR A 22 -1.16 5.59 -13.25
C TYR A 22 -0.02 6.60 -13.15
N GLY A 23 0.38 7.24 -14.24
CA GLY A 23 1.40 8.28 -14.24
C GLY A 23 0.98 9.52 -13.45
N HIS A 24 -0.29 9.94 -13.58
CA HIS A 24 -0.84 11.00 -12.74
C HIS A 24 -0.74 10.66 -11.24
N ARG A 25 -1.08 9.43 -10.86
CA ARG A 25 -0.95 8.96 -9.47
C ARG A 25 0.49 8.88 -9.01
N LEU A 26 1.38 8.36 -9.85
CA LEU A 26 2.81 8.27 -9.54
C LEU A 26 3.39 9.65 -9.22
N ASP A 27 3.11 10.64 -10.06
CA ASP A 27 3.55 12.01 -9.85
C ASP A 27 2.88 12.64 -8.61
N LEU A 28 1.58 12.44 -8.42
CA LEU A 28 0.85 12.91 -7.26
C LEU A 28 1.45 12.34 -5.96
N TYR A 29 1.65 11.03 -5.87
CA TYR A 29 2.15 10.37 -4.67
C TYR A 29 3.60 10.76 -4.36
N ARG A 30 4.44 10.99 -5.39
CA ARG A 30 5.80 11.51 -5.20
C ARG A 30 5.83 12.89 -4.56
N ARG A 31 4.86 13.75 -4.90
CA ARG A 31 4.75 15.13 -4.39
C ARG A 31 3.97 15.25 -3.09
N THR A 32 3.18 14.25 -2.74
CA THR A 32 2.35 14.29 -1.54
C THR A 32 3.20 14.10 -0.30
N VAL A 33 3.15 15.07 0.60
CA VAL A 33 3.76 14.95 1.93
C VAL A 33 2.84 14.11 2.81
N PRO A 34 3.34 13.03 3.45
CA PRO A 34 2.55 12.26 4.40
C PRO A 34 2.01 13.13 5.52
N HIS A 35 0.75 12.93 5.91
CA HIS A 35 0.16 13.65 7.03
C HIS A 35 0.81 13.24 8.38
N ALA A 36 0.65 14.07 9.40
CA ALA A 36 1.30 13.90 10.71
C ALA A 36 1.02 12.54 11.39
N GLY A 37 -0.12 11.91 11.10
CA GLY A 37 -0.51 10.62 11.68
C GLY A 37 0.52 9.51 11.45
N PHE A 38 1.26 9.52 10.33
CA PHE A 38 2.33 8.54 10.11
C PHE A 38 3.47 8.71 11.12
N GLY A 39 3.90 9.97 11.38
CA GLY A 39 4.92 10.27 12.39
C GLY A 39 4.47 9.87 13.79
N LEU A 40 3.22 10.16 14.13
CA LEU A 40 2.62 9.78 15.41
C LEU A 40 2.60 8.25 15.63
N LEU A 41 2.36 7.46 14.59
CA LEU A 41 2.46 6.00 14.68
C LEU A 41 3.90 5.52 14.93
N LEU A 42 4.91 6.20 14.36
CA LEU A 42 6.32 5.93 14.66
C LEU A 42 6.66 6.30 16.12
N GLU A 43 6.15 7.41 16.62
CA GLU A 43 6.31 7.82 18.03
C GLU A 43 5.67 6.82 18.99
N LEU A 44 4.45 6.35 18.71
CA LEU A 44 3.77 5.29 19.48
C LEU A 44 4.61 4.01 19.58
N ALA A 45 5.35 3.71 18.53
CA ALA A 45 6.21 2.54 18.47
C ALA A 45 7.62 2.77 19.06
N ALA A 46 7.99 4.03 19.29
CA ALA A 46 9.28 4.37 19.88
C ALA A 46 9.41 3.75 21.28
N GLY A 47 10.53 3.09 21.53
CA GLY A 47 10.77 2.38 22.80
C GLY A 47 10.04 1.04 22.96
N LYS A 48 9.23 0.61 21.99
CA LYS A 48 8.66 -0.76 22.02
C LYS A 48 9.73 -1.76 21.58
N LYS A 49 9.85 -2.88 22.31
CA LYS A 49 10.88 -3.92 22.12
C LYS A 49 11.04 -4.37 20.66
N HIS A 50 9.93 -4.52 19.94
CA HIS A 50 9.90 -5.03 18.56
C HIS A 50 9.66 -3.93 17.52
N GLY A 51 9.46 -2.67 17.96
CA GLY A 51 9.13 -1.55 17.08
C GLY A 51 7.79 -1.70 16.38
N VAL A 52 7.69 -1.20 15.15
CA VAL A 52 6.48 -1.22 14.32
C VAL A 52 6.76 -1.87 12.97
N ARG A 53 5.73 -2.49 12.39
CA ARG A 53 5.66 -2.86 10.98
C ARG A 53 4.32 -2.44 10.40
N ALA A 54 4.34 -2.02 9.15
CA ALA A 54 3.13 -1.65 8.41
C ALA A 54 2.75 -2.78 7.43
N PHE A 55 1.46 -3.13 7.41
CA PHE A 55 0.84 -3.99 6.42
C PHE A 55 -0.22 -3.16 5.70
N THR A 56 -0.05 -2.91 4.42
CA THR A 56 -0.89 -1.97 3.68
C THR A 56 -1.29 -2.48 2.30
N SER A 57 -2.53 -2.23 1.92
CA SER A 57 -3.03 -2.39 0.55
C SER A 57 -2.82 -1.14 -0.32
N ASN A 58 -2.38 -0.03 0.29
CA ASN A 58 -2.00 1.16 -0.46
C ASN A 58 -0.73 0.91 -1.27
N VAL A 59 -0.66 1.52 -2.45
CA VAL A 59 0.45 1.38 -3.40
C VAL A 59 1.27 2.66 -3.55
N ASP A 60 1.02 3.63 -2.67
CA ASP A 60 1.46 5.02 -2.77
C ASP A 60 2.86 5.31 -2.22
N GLY A 61 3.44 4.39 -1.43
CA GLY A 61 4.75 4.58 -0.80
C GLY A 61 4.77 5.59 0.36
N GLN A 62 3.61 6.03 0.87
CA GLN A 62 3.55 7.07 1.90
C GLN A 62 4.16 6.62 3.24
N PHE A 63 4.12 5.34 3.59
CA PHE A 63 4.82 4.82 4.78
C PHE A 63 6.33 5.05 4.69
N GLN A 64 6.95 4.71 3.57
CA GLN A 64 8.37 4.90 3.35
C GLN A 64 8.75 6.38 3.34
N GLN A 65 7.93 7.21 2.70
CA GLN A 65 8.13 8.66 2.65
C GLN A 65 8.00 9.32 4.03
N ALA A 66 7.15 8.75 4.92
CA ALA A 66 7.00 9.17 6.31
C ALA A 66 8.12 8.69 7.24
N GLY A 67 9.09 7.90 6.74
CA GLY A 67 10.23 7.45 7.52
C GLY A 67 10.12 6.02 8.10
N PHE A 68 9.10 5.25 7.73
CA PHE A 68 9.08 3.82 8.05
C PHE A 68 10.21 3.12 7.27
N PRO A 69 11.05 2.31 7.94
CA PRO A 69 12.08 1.54 7.23
C PRO A 69 11.46 0.64 6.16
N ALA A 70 11.99 0.66 4.95
CA ALA A 70 11.42 -0.07 3.81
C ALA A 70 11.30 -1.59 4.04
N ASP A 71 12.20 -2.16 4.84
CA ASP A 71 12.15 -3.57 5.24
C ASP A 71 11.07 -3.88 6.29
N ARG A 72 10.41 -2.84 6.83
CA ARG A 72 9.31 -2.95 7.80
C ARG A 72 7.94 -2.64 7.22
N VAL A 73 7.84 -2.42 5.91
CA VAL A 73 6.57 -2.18 5.20
C VAL A 73 6.27 -3.37 4.30
N CYS A 74 5.05 -3.89 4.40
CA CYS A 74 4.51 -4.93 3.53
C CYS A 74 3.39 -4.32 2.67
N GLU A 75 3.67 -4.12 1.39
CA GLU A 75 2.75 -3.56 0.38
C GLU A 75 2.08 -4.72 -0.36
N VAL A 76 0.94 -5.19 0.15
CA VAL A 76 0.31 -6.43 -0.29
C VAL A 76 -0.33 -6.39 -1.68
N HIS A 77 -0.54 -5.21 -2.20
CA HIS A 77 -0.97 -5.00 -3.59
C HIS A 77 0.14 -4.41 -4.47
N GLY A 78 1.40 -4.54 -4.06
CA GLY A 78 2.54 -3.99 -4.80
C GLY A 78 2.76 -2.50 -4.57
N SER A 79 3.44 -1.84 -5.52
CA SER A 79 3.82 -0.44 -5.38
C SER A 79 3.85 0.26 -6.75
N ILE A 80 3.31 1.47 -6.80
CA ILE A 80 3.37 2.31 -8.02
C ILE A 80 4.80 2.77 -8.32
N HIS A 81 5.68 2.75 -7.32
CA HIS A 81 7.09 3.13 -7.46
C HIS A 81 7.98 2.04 -8.07
N HIS A 82 7.40 0.91 -8.44
CA HIS A 82 8.07 -0.20 -9.09
C HIS A 82 7.36 -0.60 -10.39
N LEU A 83 8.12 -1.11 -11.33
CA LEU A 83 7.67 -1.55 -12.65
C LEU A 83 7.91 -3.04 -12.83
N GLN A 84 7.11 -3.63 -13.70
CA GLN A 84 7.27 -4.98 -14.25
C GLN A 84 6.98 -4.97 -15.75
N CYS A 85 7.41 -6.02 -16.47
CA CYS A 85 7.05 -6.20 -17.88
C CYS A 85 5.54 -6.45 -18.03
N ALA A 86 4.87 -5.71 -18.91
CA ALA A 86 3.45 -5.91 -19.17
C ALA A 86 3.17 -7.27 -19.86
N ALA A 87 4.08 -7.72 -20.71
CA ALA A 87 4.00 -9.01 -21.40
C ALA A 87 4.52 -10.20 -20.57
N GLY A 88 4.97 -9.99 -19.32
CA GLY A 88 5.46 -11.07 -18.47
C GLY A 88 6.71 -11.80 -18.99
N CYS A 89 7.62 -11.10 -19.69
CA CYS A 89 8.82 -11.73 -20.26
C CYS A 89 9.81 -12.25 -19.18
N SER A 90 9.69 -11.75 -17.95
CA SER A 90 10.50 -12.17 -16.79
C SER A 90 9.83 -11.71 -15.49
N ASP A 91 10.29 -12.27 -14.35
CA ASP A 91 9.86 -11.90 -13.00
C ASP A 91 10.65 -10.70 -12.45
N ALA A 92 11.31 -9.94 -13.31
CA ALA A 92 12.05 -8.76 -12.91
C ALA A 92 11.10 -7.64 -12.47
N ILE A 93 11.44 -7.03 -11.33
CA ILE A 93 10.81 -5.82 -10.80
C ILE A 93 11.91 -4.78 -10.65
N TRP A 94 11.69 -3.57 -11.15
CA TRP A 94 12.67 -2.48 -11.06
C TRP A 94 12.02 -1.16 -10.63
N PRO A 95 12.81 -0.21 -10.08
CA PRO A 95 12.29 1.08 -9.65
C PRO A 95 11.74 1.90 -10.82
N ALA A 96 10.71 2.69 -10.57
CA ALA A 96 10.15 3.66 -11.52
C ALA A 96 10.84 5.03 -11.46
N THR A 97 12.02 5.15 -10.81
CA THR A 97 12.72 6.42 -10.54
C THR A 97 12.99 7.25 -11.77
N ASP A 98 13.38 6.60 -12.86
CA ASP A 98 13.77 7.26 -14.11
C ASP A 98 12.58 7.66 -14.99
N PHE A 99 11.40 7.19 -14.67
CA PHE A 99 10.20 7.52 -15.39
C PHE A 99 9.53 8.76 -14.79
N GLN A 100 9.47 9.83 -15.57
CA GLN A 100 8.77 11.08 -15.26
C GLN A 100 7.56 11.21 -16.20
N PRO A 101 6.32 10.95 -15.72
CA PRO A 101 5.13 10.99 -16.55
C PRO A 101 4.74 12.45 -16.88
N GLU A 102 4.53 12.73 -18.16
CA GLU A 102 3.95 14.00 -18.62
C GLU A 102 2.47 13.75 -18.97
N ILE A 103 1.56 14.30 -18.16
CA ILE A 103 0.14 13.99 -18.26
C ILE A 103 -0.63 15.14 -18.89
N ASP A 104 -1.43 14.81 -19.91
CA ASP A 104 -2.51 15.66 -20.38
C ASP A 104 -3.70 15.53 -19.42
N ALA A 105 -3.84 16.52 -18.53
CA ALA A 105 -4.89 16.51 -17.51
C ALA A 105 -6.31 16.55 -18.09
N GLY A 106 -6.50 17.20 -19.27
CA GLY A 106 -7.81 17.30 -19.93
C GLY A 106 -8.33 15.96 -20.45
N ASN A 107 -7.43 15.13 -20.94
CA ASN A 107 -7.76 13.84 -21.56
C ASN A 107 -7.29 12.63 -20.75
N CYS A 108 -6.65 12.85 -19.61
CA CYS A 108 -6.05 11.80 -18.77
C CYS A 108 -5.11 10.87 -19.58
N ARG A 109 -4.24 11.45 -20.43
CA ARG A 109 -3.34 10.68 -21.31
C ARG A 109 -1.88 11.03 -21.08
N LEU A 110 -1.02 10.02 -21.17
CA LEU A 110 0.42 10.22 -21.18
C LEU A 110 0.85 10.88 -22.50
N ARG A 111 1.64 11.97 -22.40
CA ARG A 111 2.19 12.71 -23.56
C ARG A 111 3.53 12.15 -24.02
N ASN A 112 4.43 11.91 -23.06
CA ASN A 112 5.74 11.34 -23.37
C ASN A 112 5.68 9.82 -23.61
N GLU A 113 6.82 9.20 -23.91
CA GLU A 113 6.91 7.76 -24.15
C GLU A 113 6.66 6.97 -22.86
N PRO A 114 5.82 5.92 -22.87
CA PRO A 114 5.64 5.05 -21.72
C PRO A 114 6.94 4.29 -21.38
N PRO A 115 7.14 3.86 -20.15
CA PRO A 115 8.34 3.12 -19.78
C PRO A 115 8.37 1.74 -20.45
N HIS A 116 9.58 1.30 -20.76
CA HIS A 116 9.85 0.02 -21.43
C HIS A 116 10.54 -0.98 -20.49
N CYS A 117 10.30 -2.25 -20.77
CA CYS A 117 10.98 -3.36 -20.11
C CYS A 117 12.46 -3.39 -20.52
N PRO A 118 13.42 -3.37 -19.60
CA PRO A 118 14.85 -3.40 -19.94
C PRO A 118 15.29 -4.72 -20.58
N ALA A 119 14.53 -5.80 -20.42
CA ALA A 119 14.89 -7.11 -20.95
C ALA A 119 14.39 -7.33 -22.39
N CYS A 120 13.14 -6.97 -22.71
CA CYS A 120 12.54 -7.25 -24.02
C CYS A 120 12.21 -6.00 -24.84
N GLY A 121 12.39 -4.78 -24.28
CA GLY A 121 12.02 -3.52 -24.94
C GLY A 121 10.50 -3.29 -25.04
N GLY A 122 9.66 -4.24 -24.60
CA GLY A 122 8.21 -4.10 -24.61
C GLY A 122 7.70 -3.15 -23.51
N LEU A 123 6.39 -2.90 -23.50
CA LEU A 123 5.77 -2.02 -22.53
C LEU A 123 6.02 -2.48 -21.09
N ALA A 124 6.33 -1.55 -20.19
CA ALA A 124 6.29 -1.76 -18.76
C ALA A 124 4.99 -1.23 -18.14
N ARG A 125 4.59 -1.82 -17.04
CA ARG A 125 3.45 -1.36 -16.22
C ARG A 125 3.85 -1.25 -14.75
N PRO A 126 3.08 -0.52 -13.91
CA PRO A 126 3.33 -0.53 -12.46
C PRO A 126 3.24 -1.94 -11.89
N ASN A 127 4.13 -2.28 -10.97
CA ASN A 127 4.08 -3.54 -10.21
C ASN A 127 3.01 -3.44 -9.11
N ILE A 128 1.76 -3.37 -9.53
CA ILE A 128 0.55 -3.31 -8.72
C ILE A 128 -0.34 -4.49 -9.09
N LEU A 129 -0.88 -5.18 -8.07
CA LEU A 129 -1.94 -6.17 -8.24
C LEU A 129 -3.23 -5.46 -8.67
N MET A 130 -3.70 -5.74 -9.86
CA MET A 130 -4.90 -5.16 -10.47
C MET A 130 -6.06 -6.16 -10.48
N PHE A 131 -7.26 -5.70 -10.84
CA PHE A 131 -8.40 -6.60 -11.00
C PHE A 131 -8.18 -7.59 -12.15
N GLY A 132 -8.38 -8.89 -11.88
CA GLY A 132 -8.18 -9.96 -12.88
C GLY A 132 -6.72 -10.12 -13.33
N ASP A 133 -5.75 -9.76 -12.50
CA ASP A 133 -4.34 -9.74 -12.83
C ASP A 133 -3.63 -11.07 -12.56
N TRP A 134 -3.58 -11.93 -13.56
CA TRP A 134 -2.85 -13.20 -13.50
C TRP A 134 -1.36 -13.07 -13.85
N GLY A 135 -0.94 -11.90 -14.36
CA GLY A 135 0.44 -11.61 -14.75
C GLY A 135 1.18 -10.71 -13.74
N TRP A 136 0.62 -10.51 -12.54
CA TRP A 136 1.31 -9.74 -11.51
C TRP A 136 2.51 -10.49 -10.96
N VAL A 137 3.66 -9.81 -10.90
CA VAL A 137 4.90 -10.36 -10.33
C VAL A 137 4.91 -10.06 -8.83
N GLU A 138 4.60 -11.05 -8.01
CA GLU A 138 4.41 -10.92 -6.55
C GLU A 138 5.71 -11.01 -5.74
N ARG A 139 6.84 -11.36 -6.36
CA ARG A 139 8.12 -11.67 -5.68
C ARG A 139 8.53 -10.64 -4.62
N ARG A 140 8.35 -9.33 -4.90
CA ARG A 140 8.70 -8.26 -3.95
C ARG A 140 7.79 -8.30 -2.72
N THR A 141 6.51 -8.46 -2.92
CA THR A 141 5.49 -8.56 -1.87
C THR A 141 5.68 -9.84 -1.04
N GLU A 142 5.97 -10.96 -1.67
CA GLU A 142 6.26 -12.22 -0.96
C GLU A 142 7.44 -12.08 0.01
N LEU A 143 8.55 -11.47 -0.42
CA LEU A 143 9.70 -11.21 0.44
C LEU A 143 9.35 -10.28 1.62
N GLN A 144 8.53 -9.25 1.39
CA GLN A 144 8.04 -8.38 2.46
C GLN A 144 7.14 -9.15 3.43
N TYR A 145 6.25 -9.98 2.91
CA TYR A 145 5.34 -10.79 3.72
C TYR A 145 6.10 -11.84 4.56
N GLN A 146 7.11 -12.49 4.00
CA GLN A 146 7.98 -13.39 4.74
C GLN A 146 8.66 -12.68 5.93
N LYS A 147 9.21 -11.48 5.72
CA LYS A 147 9.80 -10.66 6.80
C LYS A 147 8.76 -10.25 7.86
N MET A 148 7.53 -9.94 7.44
CA MET A 148 6.42 -9.64 8.33
C MET A 148 6.10 -10.84 9.22
N ARG A 149 5.95 -12.03 8.63
CA ARG A 149 5.66 -13.29 9.36
C ARG A 149 6.78 -13.65 10.35
N GLN A 150 8.04 -13.52 9.93
CA GLN A 150 9.19 -13.76 10.81
C GLN A 150 9.16 -12.83 12.03
N TRP A 151 8.90 -11.53 11.81
CA TRP A 151 8.79 -10.57 12.89
C TRP A 151 7.61 -10.89 13.81
N LEU A 152 6.42 -11.17 13.27
CA LEU A 152 5.23 -11.54 14.05
C LEU A 152 5.49 -12.75 14.97
N ALA A 153 6.29 -13.71 14.52
CA ALA A 153 6.67 -14.88 15.32
C ALA A 153 7.54 -14.54 16.54
N THR A 154 8.18 -13.36 16.57
CA THR A 154 9.01 -12.89 17.69
C THR A 154 8.26 -12.00 18.68
N VAL A 155 7.03 -11.58 18.33
CA VAL A 155 6.28 -10.60 19.13
C VAL A 155 5.40 -11.32 20.16
N ASP A 156 5.69 -11.09 21.44
CA ASP A 156 4.94 -11.69 22.55
C ASP A 156 3.61 -10.99 22.85
N ARG A 157 3.58 -9.66 22.65
CA ARG A 157 2.42 -8.78 22.94
C ARG A 157 2.18 -7.86 21.75
N LEU A 158 1.29 -8.28 20.87
CA LEU A 158 0.94 -7.55 19.64
C LEU A 158 -0.28 -6.67 19.86
N VAL A 159 -0.20 -5.44 19.34
CA VAL A 159 -1.35 -4.58 19.11
C VAL A 159 -1.40 -4.26 17.61
N CYS A 160 -2.50 -4.58 16.96
CA CYS A 160 -2.78 -4.19 15.59
C CYS A 160 -3.60 -2.90 15.59
N ILE A 161 -3.09 -1.83 15.00
CA ILE A 161 -3.85 -0.60 14.75
C ILE A 161 -4.24 -0.61 13.29
N GLU A 162 -5.50 -0.88 13.00
CA GLU A 162 -6.06 -0.93 11.66
C GLU A 162 -6.74 0.40 11.34
N ILE A 163 -6.39 1.02 10.22
CA ILE A 163 -6.86 2.36 9.85
C ILE A 163 -7.44 2.33 8.45
N GLY A 164 -8.73 2.65 8.31
CA GLY A 164 -9.42 2.82 7.03
C GLY A 164 -9.63 1.54 6.21
N ALA A 165 -9.39 0.36 6.77
CA ALA A 165 -9.61 -0.89 6.04
C ALA A 165 -11.12 -1.16 5.86
N GLY A 166 -11.54 -1.24 4.61
CA GLY A 166 -12.94 -1.51 4.24
C GLY A 166 -13.25 -2.99 4.04
N THR A 167 -14.53 -3.30 3.81
CA THR A 167 -15.04 -4.66 3.56
C THR A 167 -15.02 -5.03 2.08
N ASN A 168 -15.01 -4.07 1.15
CA ASN A 168 -15.02 -4.33 -0.29
C ASN A 168 -13.75 -5.02 -0.81
N ILE A 169 -12.58 -4.64 -0.27
CA ILE A 169 -11.29 -5.30 -0.54
C ILE A 169 -10.69 -5.63 0.83
N PRO A 170 -11.09 -6.75 1.46
CA PRO A 170 -10.86 -6.99 2.87
C PRO A 170 -9.48 -7.50 3.24
N THR A 171 -8.49 -7.40 2.37
CA THR A 171 -7.14 -7.96 2.56
C THR A 171 -6.50 -7.52 3.88
N VAL A 172 -6.52 -6.22 4.19
CA VAL A 172 -5.96 -5.68 5.44
C VAL A 172 -6.81 -6.12 6.63
N ARG A 173 -8.13 -6.05 6.51
CA ARG A 173 -9.09 -6.44 7.55
C ARG A 173 -8.92 -7.92 7.94
N HIS A 174 -8.88 -8.82 6.97
CA HIS A 174 -8.63 -10.25 7.22
C HIS A 174 -7.26 -10.48 7.87
N PHE A 175 -6.23 -9.77 7.39
CA PHE A 175 -4.91 -9.90 7.99
C PHE A 175 -4.90 -9.48 9.47
N SER A 176 -5.47 -8.33 9.82
CA SER A 176 -5.48 -7.83 11.20
C SER A 176 -6.30 -8.72 12.15
N GLU A 177 -7.43 -9.26 11.68
CA GLU A 177 -8.31 -10.14 12.45
C GLU A 177 -7.71 -11.52 12.73
N GLN A 178 -6.77 -11.97 11.90
CA GLN A 178 -6.07 -13.25 12.06
C GLN A 178 -4.90 -13.19 13.05
N GLN A 179 -4.50 -11.99 13.46
CA GLN A 179 -3.35 -11.85 14.35
C GLN A 179 -3.69 -12.23 15.80
N ARG A 180 -2.70 -12.79 16.48
CA ARG A 180 -2.78 -13.02 17.94
C ARG A 180 -2.47 -11.70 18.64
N GLY A 181 -3.42 -11.13 19.36
CA GLY A 181 -3.21 -9.86 20.07
C GLY A 181 -4.48 -9.04 20.17
N HIS A 182 -4.31 -7.74 20.36
CA HIS A 182 -5.43 -6.79 20.42
C HIS A 182 -5.55 -6.06 19.10
N LEU A 183 -6.77 -5.88 18.64
CA LEU A 183 -7.09 -5.09 17.45
C LEU A 183 -7.75 -3.77 17.86
N ILE A 184 -7.19 -2.67 17.38
CA ILE A 184 -7.81 -1.35 17.43
C ILE A 184 -8.13 -0.97 15.98
N ARG A 185 -9.41 -0.91 15.64
CA ARG A 185 -9.88 -0.54 14.30
C ARG A 185 -10.37 0.89 14.30
N ILE A 186 -9.81 1.71 13.42
CA ILE A 186 -10.20 3.10 13.20
C ILE A 186 -10.82 3.20 11.82
N ASN A 187 -12.15 3.32 11.78
CA ASN A 187 -12.88 3.46 10.52
C ASN A 187 -14.22 4.19 10.78
N PRO A 188 -14.50 5.31 10.12
CA PRO A 188 -15.72 6.08 10.38
C PRO A 188 -17.02 5.37 9.99
N GLY A 189 -16.96 4.48 9.00
CA GLY A 189 -18.15 3.79 8.47
C GLY A 189 -18.27 2.32 8.85
N GLU A 190 -17.15 1.66 9.16
CA GLU A 190 -17.09 0.21 9.41
C GLU A 190 -16.17 -0.10 10.62
N PRO A 191 -16.49 0.41 11.83
CA PRO A 191 -15.64 0.26 13.00
C PRO A 191 -15.75 -1.09 13.70
N GLU A 192 -16.69 -1.96 13.31
CA GLU A 192 -17.00 -3.20 13.99
C GLU A 192 -15.77 -4.13 14.02
N VAL A 193 -15.50 -4.69 15.19
CA VAL A 193 -14.40 -5.63 15.46
C VAL A 193 -14.94 -7.00 15.91
N PRO A 194 -14.16 -8.08 15.73
CA PRO A 194 -14.50 -9.38 16.30
C PRO A 194 -14.73 -9.30 17.81
N ARG A 195 -15.77 -9.98 18.31
CA ARG A 195 -16.17 -9.97 19.75
C ARG A 195 -15.29 -10.84 20.64
N ASN A 196 -14.18 -11.34 20.13
CA ASN A 196 -13.20 -12.12 20.85
C ASN A 196 -12.08 -11.22 21.36
N GLY A 197 -11.70 -11.35 22.63
CA GLY A 197 -10.63 -10.58 23.23
C GLY A 197 -10.98 -9.11 23.52
N ASN A 198 -9.96 -8.29 23.72
CA ASN A 198 -10.08 -6.85 24.04
C ASN A 198 -9.89 -6.00 22.77
N ASN A 199 -10.71 -6.23 21.77
CA ASN A 199 -10.69 -5.46 20.53
C ASN A 199 -11.52 -4.17 20.68
N ILE A 200 -11.08 -3.09 20.04
CA ILE A 200 -11.69 -1.77 20.12
C ILE A 200 -11.99 -1.27 18.71
N GLY A 201 -13.25 -0.89 18.46
CA GLY A 201 -13.66 -0.20 17.24
C GLY A 201 -13.89 1.27 17.52
N LEU A 202 -13.30 2.15 16.72
CA LEU A 202 -13.43 3.60 16.79
C LEU A 202 -14.05 4.12 15.50
N ALA A 203 -15.27 4.66 15.58
CA ALA A 203 -15.96 5.30 14.46
C ALA A 203 -15.40 6.71 14.22
N LEU A 204 -14.10 6.80 13.88
CA LEU A 204 -13.34 8.03 13.71
C LEU A 204 -12.57 8.02 12.38
N GLY A 205 -12.26 9.21 11.85
CA GLY A 205 -11.29 9.37 10.79
C GLY A 205 -9.89 8.98 11.26
N GLY A 206 -8.99 8.61 10.32
CA GLY A 206 -7.68 8.09 10.65
C GLY A 206 -6.87 8.98 11.60
N GLN A 207 -6.75 10.28 11.29
CA GLN A 207 -6.02 11.23 12.14
C GLN A 207 -6.67 11.35 13.54
N GLN A 208 -7.99 11.53 13.60
CA GLN A 208 -8.72 11.65 14.86
C GLN A 208 -8.55 10.43 15.76
N GLY A 209 -8.58 9.24 15.16
CA GLY A 209 -8.38 7.99 15.90
C GLY A 209 -6.95 7.87 16.46
N ILE A 210 -5.94 8.26 15.69
CA ILE A 210 -4.55 8.29 16.16
C ILE A 210 -4.38 9.27 17.31
N ASP A 211 -4.93 10.47 17.19
CA ASP A 211 -4.88 11.50 18.24
C ASP A 211 -5.56 11.02 19.53
N ALA A 212 -6.70 10.34 19.41
CA ALA A 212 -7.40 9.73 20.55
C ALA A 212 -6.57 8.63 21.25
N LEU A 213 -5.85 7.81 20.49
CA LEU A 213 -4.94 6.79 21.05
C LEU A 213 -3.79 7.43 21.82
N LEU A 214 -3.17 8.49 21.26
CA LEU A 214 -2.09 9.21 21.92
C LEU A 214 -2.56 9.86 23.23
N ALA A 215 -3.71 10.53 23.23
CA ALA A 215 -4.28 11.13 24.40
C ALA A 215 -4.54 10.09 25.53
N ALA A 216 -5.07 8.91 25.16
CA ALA A 216 -5.32 7.84 26.11
C ALA A 216 -4.05 7.17 26.70
N MET A 217 -2.89 7.32 26.02
CA MET A 217 -1.61 6.79 26.51
C MET A 217 -0.81 7.78 27.36
N SER A 218 -1.18 9.06 27.32
CA SER A 218 -0.50 10.16 28.04
C SER A 218 -1.13 10.45 29.41
N GLY A 219 -2.29 9.91 29.70
CA GLY A 219 -3.02 10.03 30.98
C GLY A 219 -2.85 8.78 31.82
#